data_0df2119db07f3406d0447f85b5e0b149
#
_entry.id   0df2119db07f3406d0447f85b5e0b149
#
_cell.length_a   1.000
_cell.length_b   1.000
_cell.length_c   1.000
_cell.angle_alpha   90.00
_cell.angle_beta   90.00
_cell.angle_gamma   90.00
#
_symmetry.space_group_name_H-M   'P 1'
#
loop_
_entity.id
_entity.type
_entity.pdbx_description
1 polymer ?
#
loop_
_entity_poly.entity_id
_entity_poly.type
_entity_poly.pdbx_seq_one_letter_code
_entity_poly.pdbx_strand_id
1 'polypeptide(L)'
;ETVEHGPVEALFTVDEETGLTGAFELGEGMLTGKYLVNLDSEDEGEIFIGCAGGIDTIATFHYTMEPSPKNYTFFRVDVSDLQGGHSGDDIDKGRVNSNKTVARLLWDGMQSFELKLCYFNGGNLRNAIPREAYAIFGVPARFKEEFVKRYNLFAADLEAEFRFREPNFKITLNEMPHVDEVLDSRTQSALVYSLVGVPNGVVAMSFAVPGLVETSTNLASVKFAEGNRIVVTSSQRSSVESAKTYVMQMVESVFALAGADVAHSDGYPGWMPDPQSKLLEVTVDAYKRLFGSEPKVRAIHAGLECGLFLEKYPDLEMVSFGPTLRGVHSPDERLEIATVPKFWDLLLEVLKTV
;
A
#
# COMPACT_ATOMS: atom_id res chain seq x y z
N GLU A 1 14.84 40.13 -15.90
CA GLU A 1 15.92 39.31 -16.48
C GLU A 1 15.33 38.39 -17.52
N THR A 2 15.98 38.27 -18.68
CA THR A 2 15.56 37.33 -19.73
C THR A 2 16.20 35.97 -19.41
N VAL A 3 15.34 34.96 -19.20
CA VAL A 3 15.77 33.58 -19.05
C VAL A 3 16.04 33.01 -20.45
N GLU A 4 17.19 32.37 -20.64
CA GLU A 4 17.48 31.60 -21.85
C GLU A 4 16.80 30.27 -21.75
N HIS A 5 15.94 29.91 -22.73
CA HIS A 5 15.22 28.64 -22.79
C HIS A 5 14.76 28.33 -24.21
N GLY A 6 14.52 27.05 -24.50
CA GLY A 6 13.78 26.61 -25.67
C GLY A 6 12.26 26.92 -25.60
N PRO A 7 11.42 26.37 -26.47
CA PRO A 7 9.97 26.44 -26.31
C PRO A 7 9.52 25.83 -24.98
N VAL A 8 8.69 26.52 -24.22
CA VAL A 8 8.17 26.07 -22.92
C VAL A 8 6.66 26.07 -22.94
N GLU A 9 6.07 24.96 -22.50
CA GLU A 9 4.66 24.80 -22.22
C GLU A 9 4.47 24.72 -20.70
N ALA A 10 3.59 25.50 -20.12
CA ALA A 10 3.28 25.47 -18.69
C ALA A 10 1.98 24.69 -18.48
N LEU A 11 2.05 23.50 -17.90
CA LEU A 11 0.94 22.67 -17.55
C LEU A 11 0.54 22.91 -16.09
N PHE A 12 -0.71 23.24 -15.85
CA PHE A 12 -1.32 23.36 -14.52
C PHE A 12 -2.49 22.38 -14.44
N THR A 13 -2.41 21.42 -13.55
CA THR A 13 -3.47 20.47 -13.27
C THR A 13 -4.34 20.94 -12.11
N VAL A 14 -5.53 20.36 -11.96
CA VAL A 14 -6.46 20.65 -10.87
C VAL A 14 -6.72 19.37 -10.08
N ASP A 15 -7.01 19.51 -8.78
CA ASP A 15 -7.48 18.43 -7.92
C ASP A 15 -6.51 17.24 -7.84
N GLU A 16 -5.20 17.55 -7.76
CA GLU A 16 -4.17 16.51 -7.61
C GLU A 16 -4.37 15.74 -6.31
N GLU A 17 -4.52 16.43 -5.16
CA GLU A 17 -4.56 15.94 -3.79
C GLU A 17 -5.71 14.95 -3.50
N THR A 18 -6.84 15.07 -4.20
CA THR A 18 -8.02 14.26 -3.91
C THR A 18 -8.31 13.18 -4.94
N GLY A 19 -7.70 13.26 -6.15
CA GLY A 19 -7.99 12.25 -7.15
C GLY A 19 -7.25 12.36 -8.48
N LEU A 20 -6.26 13.24 -8.62
CA LEU A 20 -5.49 13.43 -9.85
C LEU A 20 -6.38 13.80 -11.06
N THR A 21 -7.55 14.42 -10.82
CA THR A 21 -8.60 14.64 -11.82
C THR A 21 -8.07 15.37 -13.05
N GLY A 22 -7.25 16.42 -12.84
CA GLY A 22 -6.68 17.18 -13.94
C GLY A 22 -5.74 16.35 -14.83
N ALA A 23 -4.96 15.45 -14.25
CA ALA A 23 -4.09 14.57 -15.01
C ALA A 23 -4.87 13.49 -15.77
N PHE A 24 -5.94 12.94 -15.16
CA PHE A 24 -6.84 12.00 -15.84
C PHE A 24 -7.55 12.63 -17.04
N GLU A 25 -7.94 13.88 -16.92
CA GLU A 25 -8.69 14.61 -17.99
C GLU A 25 -7.76 15.25 -19.05
N LEU A 26 -6.44 15.20 -18.88
CA LEU A 26 -5.51 15.72 -19.88
C LEU A 26 -5.73 15.04 -21.24
N GLY A 27 -6.07 15.84 -22.28
CA GLY A 27 -6.33 15.33 -23.61
C GLY A 27 -5.06 14.95 -24.38
N GLU A 28 -5.16 14.02 -25.32
CA GLU A 28 -4.09 13.75 -26.27
C GLU A 28 -3.81 14.98 -27.14
N GLY A 29 -2.53 15.22 -27.47
CA GLY A 29 -2.10 16.32 -28.34
C GLY A 29 -2.16 17.72 -27.71
N MET A 30 -2.46 17.83 -26.42
CA MET A 30 -2.38 19.11 -25.71
C MET A 30 -0.94 19.55 -25.44
N LEU A 31 -0.02 18.59 -25.26
CA LEU A 31 1.41 18.82 -25.07
C LEU A 31 2.17 18.45 -26.33
N THR A 32 3.18 19.25 -26.67
CA THR A 32 4.06 19.01 -27.82
C THR A 32 5.52 18.80 -27.40
N GLY A 33 5.85 19.08 -26.14
CA GLY A 33 7.17 18.92 -25.55
C GLY A 33 7.61 17.47 -25.48
N LYS A 34 8.90 17.25 -25.54
CA LYS A 34 9.56 15.94 -25.36
C LYS A 34 9.97 15.68 -23.92
N TYR A 35 10.20 16.73 -23.18
CA TYR A 35 10.67 16.71 -21.81
C TYR A 35 9.65 17.32 -20.88
N LEU A 36 9.36 16.67 -19.78
CA LEU A 36 8.48 17.17 -18.72
C LEU A 36 9.25 17.28 -17.41
N VAL A 37 9.30 18.48 -16.87
CA VAL A 37 9.83 18.73 -15.52
C VAL A 37 8.63 18.90 -14.60
N ASN A 38 8.35 17.88 -13.80
CA ASN A 38 7.38 17.96 -12.71
C ASN A 38 8.02 18.65 -11.50
N LEU A 39 7.29 19.57 -10.88
CA LEU A 39 7.80 20.43 -9.81
C LEU A 39 7.20 20.11 -8.44
N ASP A 40 6.65 18.93 -8.29
CA ASP A 40 5.85 18.50 -7.13
C ASP A 40 6.63 17.59 -6.15
N SER A 41 7.96 17.51 -6.28
CA SER A 41 8.76 16.76 -5.30
C SER A 41 9.16 17.64 -4.12
N GLU A 42 9.36 17.02 -2.97
CA GLU A 42 9.31 17.62 -1.63
C GLU A 42 10.68 17.64 -0.91
N ASP A 43 11.76 17.25 -1.59
CA ASP A 43 13.10 17.20 -1.00
C ASP A 43 14.16 17.83 -1.92
N GLU A 44 14.74 18.95 -1.48
CA GLU A 44 15.89 19.58 -2.16
C GLU A 44 17.05 18.58 -2.21
N GLY A 45 17.72 18.49 -3.36
CA GLY A 45 18.82 17.55 -3.58
C GLY A 45 18.41 16.16 -4.03
N GLU A 46 17.11 15.91 -4.21
CA GLU A 46 16.59 14.66 -4.75
C GLU A 46 15.95 14.88 -6.13
N ILE A 47 16.16 13.95 -7.06
CA ILE A 47 15.55 13.92 -8.39
C ILE A 47 14.79 12.61 -8.52
N PHE A 48 13.49 12.69 -8.74
CA PHE A 48 12.65 11.51 -8.93
C PHE A 48 12.51 11.22 -10.43
N ILE A 49 12.60 9.92 -10.76
CA ILE A 49 12.56 9.40 -12.14
C ILE A 49 11.53 8.27 -12.30
N GLY A 50 10.70 8.06 -11.30
CA GLY A 50 9.70 7.01 -11.33
C GLY A 50 8.76 7.03 -10.14
N CYS A 51 7.57 6.47 -10.33
CA CYS A 51 6.57 6.29 -9.28
C CYS A 51 5.79 4.99 -9.47
N ALA A 52 5.18 4.49 -8.41
CA ALA A 52 4.32 3.31 -8.52
C ALA A 52 2.90 3.70 -8.95
N GLY A 53 2.36 2.94 -9.88
CA GLY A 53 0.92 2.86 -10.10
C GLY A 53 0.24 2.02 -9.00
N GLY A 54 -1.07 2.09 -8.94
CA GLY A 54 -1.86 1.36 -7.95
C GLY A 54 -3.15 0.78 -8.53
N ILE A 55 -3.61 -0.31 -7.93
CA ILE A 55 -4.92 -0.92 -8.19
C ILE A 55 -5.40 -1.60 -6.91
N ASP A 56 -6.69 -1.52 -6.63
CA ASP A 56 -7.31 -2.21 -5.51
C ASP A 56 -8.07 -3.44 -5.98
N THR A 57 -7.91 -4.55 -5.26
CA THR A 57 -8.70 -5.77 -5.42
C THR A 57 -9.67 -5.89 -4.26
N ILE A 58 -10.95 -6.05 -4.58
CA ILE A 58 -12.05 -6.17 -3.64
C ILE A 58 -12.65 -7.56 -3.79
N ALA A 59 -12.50 -8.41 -2.78
CA ALA A 59 -13.09 -9.74 -2.74
C ALA A 59 -14.30 -9.77 -1.78
N THR A 60 -15.44 -10.22 -2.27
CA THR A 60 -16.69 -10.30 -1.51
C THR A 60 -17.09 -11.75 -1.31
N PHE A 61 -17.11 -12.21 -0.06
CA PHE A 61 -17.69 -13.48 0.32
C PHE A 61 -19.15 -13.29 0.73
N HIS A 62 -20.03 -14.12 0.23
CA HIS A 62 -21.40 -14.24 0.70
C HIS A 62 -21.48 -15.38 1.73
N TYR A 63 -22.03 -15.11 2.89
CA TYR A 63 -22.07 -16.06 3.98
C TYR A 63 -23.48 -16.29 4.52
N THR A 64 -23.63 -17.37 5.25
CA THR A 64 -24.79 -17.62 6.12
C THR A 64 -24.32 -17.77 7.56
N MET A 65 -25.17 -17.38 8.50
CA MET A 65 -24.96 -17.68 9.91
C MET A 65 -25.66 -19.00 10.27
N GLU A 66 -24.98 -19.80 11.07
CA GLU A 66 -25.50 -21.05 11.63
C GLU A 66 -25.67 -20.89 13.15
N PRO A 67 -26.66 -21.53 13.78
CA PRO A 67 -26.77 -21.55 15.24
C PRO A 67 -25.47 -22.04 15.87
N SER A 68 -25.01 -21.35 16.90
CA SER A 68 -23.81 -21.75 17.64
C SER A 68 -23.96 -23.17 18.20
N PRO A 69 -22.90 -23.99 18.08
CA PRO A 69 -22.92 -25.32 18.67
C PRO A 69 -23.08 -25.25 20.20
N LYS A 70 -23.81 -26.15 20.80
CA LYS A 70 -23.92 -26.27 22.26
C LYS A 70 -22.56 -26.62 22.87
N ASN A 71 -22.29 -26.15 24.06
CA ASN A 71 -21.04 -26.41 24.79
C ASN A 71 -19.77 -25.84 24.13
N TYR A 72 -19.87 -24.65 23.55
CA TYR A 72 -18.73 -23.83 23.11
C TYR A 72 -18.46 -22.73 24.12
N THR A 73 -17.19 -22.43 24.31
CA THR A 73 -16.69 -21.21 24.98
C THR A 73 -16.27 -20.22 23.92
N PHE A 74 -16.70 -18.98 24.07
CA PHE A 74 -16.41 -17.93 23.09
C PHE A 74 -15.29 -17.02 23.58
N PHE A 75 -14.49 -16.54 22.64
CA PHE A 75 -13.36 -15.67 22.87
C PHE A 75 -13.37 -14.53 21.85
N ARG A 76 -12.80 -13.42 22.28
CA ARG A 76 -12.34 -12.34 21.42
C ARG A 76 -10.83 -12.26 21.49
N VAL A 77 -10.17 -12.31 20.32
CA VAL A 77 -8.78 -11.96 20.17
C VAL A 77 -8.66 -10.57 19.59
N ASP A 78 -7.82 -9.73 20.17
CA ASP A 78 -7.47 -8.41 19.66
C ASP A 78 -5.96 -8.34 19.39
N VAL A 79 -5.59 -7.84 18.21
CA VAL A 79 -4.22 -7.44 17.85
C VAL A 79 -4.22 -5.93 17.75
N SER A 80 -3.30 -5.25 18.47
CA SER A 80 -3.24 -3.80 18.55
C SER A 80 -1.81 -3.28 18.71
N ASP A 81 -1.69 -1.97 18.71
CA ASP A 81 -0.46 -1.20 18.95
C ASP A 81 0.67 -1.48 17.94
N LEU A 82 0.34 -2.01 16.75
CA LEU A 82 1.27 -2.10 15.65
C LEU A 82 1.59 -0.71 15.07
N GLN A 83 2.80 -0.53 14.52
CA GLN A 83 3.21 0.75 13.95
C GLN A 83 2.33 1.15 12.76
N GLY A 84 2.01 0.20 11.87
CA GLY A 84 1.31 0.49 10.63
C GLY A 84 2.13 1.38 9.72
N GLY A 85 1.49 2.14 8.84
CA GLY A 85 2.13 3.10 7.94
C GLY A 85 1.51 3.10 6.56
N HIS A 86 2.08 3.88 5.66
CA HIS A 86 1.65 3.95 4.27
C HIS A 86 1.99 2.65 3.53
N SER A 87 1.02 2.10 2.77
CA SER A 87 1.20 0.83 2.05
C SER A 87 2.16 0.89 0.85
N GLY A 88 2.61 2.09 0.48
CA GLY A 88 3.71 2.32 -0.46
C GLY A 88 5.02 2.52 0.31
N ASP A 89 5.22 3.69 0.90
CA ASP A 89 6.49 4.16 1.45
C ASP A 89 7.01 3.37 2.66
N ASP A 90 6.13 2.65 3.33
CA ASP A 90 6.50 1.87 4.52
C ASP A 90 6.43 0.36 4.32
N ILE A 91 6.10 -0.12 3.11
CA ILE A 91 5.84 -1.55 2.86
C ILE A 91 7.11 -2.41 2.99
N ASP A 92 8.27 -1.84 2.74
CA ASP A 92 9.59 -2.49 2.87
C ASP A 92 10.14 -2.49 4.30
N LYS A 93 9.54 -1.72 5.21
CA LYS A 93 10.00 -1.61 6.61
C LYS A 93 9.67 -2.83 7.47
N GLY A 94 9.09 -3.87 6.87
CA GLY A 94 8.79 -5.13 7.55
C GLY A 94 7.71 -5.01 8.63
N ARG A 95 6.86 -3.96 8.57
CA ARG A 95 5.76 -3.76 9.53
C ARG A 95 4.73 -4.87 9.45
N VAL A 96 4.23 -5.25 10.60
CA VAL A 96 3.31 -6.39 10.72
C VAL A 96 1.90 -6.00 10.30
N ASN A 97 1.25 -6.87 9.55
CA ASN A 97 -0.15 -6.73 9.16
C ASN A 97 -1.05 -7.44 10.18
N SER A 98 -1.92 -6.69 10.87
CA SER A 98 -2.81 -7.23 11.90
C SER A 98 -3.79 -8.27 11.36
N ASN A 99 -4.29 -8.11 10.12
CA ASN A 99 -5.20 -9.07 9.49
C ASN A 99 -4.53 -10.44 9.30
N LYS A 100 -3.27 -10.44 8.85
CA LYS A 100 -2.47 -11.66 8.71
C LYS A 100 -2.22 -12.32 10.08
N THR A 101 -1.98 -11.52 11.10
CA THR A 101 -1.71 -12.02 12.45
C THR A 101 -2.92 -12.73 13.05
N VAL A 102 -4.10 -12.13 12.96
CA VAL A 102 -5.35 -12.75 13.41
C VAL A 102 -5.67 -14.00 12.57
N ALA A 103 -5.49 -13.93 11.25
CA ALA A 103 -5.75 -15.08 10.37
C ALA A 103 -4.86 -16.31 10.72
N ARG A 104 -3.60 -16.09 11.14
CA ARG A 104 -2.69 -17.17 11.60
C ARG A 104 -3.25 -17.90 12.83
N LEU A 105 -3.79 -17.16 13.82
CA LEU A 105 -4.42 -17.76 15.00
C LEU A 105 -5.69 -18.53 14.65
N LEU A 106 -6.54 -17.94 13.81
CA LEU A 106 -7.78 -18.60 13.39
C LEU A 106 -7.49 -19.90 12.63
N TRP A 107 -6.47 -19.89 11.75
CA TRP A 107 -6.05 -21.07 11.03
C TRP A 107 -5.59 -22.19 11.97
N ASP A 108 -4.72 -21.89 12.95
CA ASP A 108 -4.24 -22.84 13.96
C ASP A 108 -5.40 -23.42 14.79
N GLY A 109 -6.32 -22.56 15.22
CA GLY A 109 -7.52 -22.94 15.95
C GLY A 109 -8.47 -23.84 15.16
N MET A 110 -8.62 -23.60 13.87
CA MET A 110 -9.44 -24.45 12.98
C MET A 110 -8.83 -25.84 12.79
N GLN A 111 -7.49 -25.95 12.70
CA GLN A 111 -6.80 -27.22 12.51
C GLN A 111 -6.85 -28.09 13.77
N SER A 112 -6.80 -27.46 14.94
CA SER A 112 -6.51 -28.16 16.21
C SER A 112 -7.69 -28.24 17.17
N PHE A 113 -8.66 -27.30 17.10
CA PHE A 113 -9.65 -27.10 18.16
C PHE A 113 -11.10 -27.00 17.68
N GLU A 114 -11.41 -27.36 16.46
CA GLU A 114 -12.77 -27.24 15.90
C GLU A 114 -13.33 -25.80 16.05
N LEU A 115 -12.46 -24.79 15.90
CA LEU A 115 -12.81 -23.37 16.05
C LEU A 115 -13.95 -22.99 15.11
N LYS A 116 -14.92 -22.22 15.61
CA LYS A 116 -16.00 -21.62 14.85
C LYS A 116 -15.91 -20.09 14.90
N LEU A 117 -15.77 -19.46 13.76
CA LEU A 117 -15.66 -18.00 13.62
C LEU A 117 -17.06 -17.37 13.70
N CYS A 118 -17.20 -16.30 14.49
CA CYS A 118 -18.41 -15.48 14.56
C CYS A 118 -18.24 -14.17 13.79
N TYR A 119 -17.05 -13.53 13.92
CA TYR A 119 -16.82 -12.20 13.37
C TYR A 119 -15.34 -11.93 13.18
N PHE A 120 -15.03 -11.12 12.19
CA PHE A 120 -13.68 -10.60 11.95
C PHE A 120 -13.76 -9.11 11.56
N ASN A 121 -12.86 -8.30 12.07
CA ASN A 121 -12.73 -6.91 11.66
C ASN A 121 -11.28 -6.47 11.76
N GLY A 122 -10.73 -5.89 10.70
CA GLY A 122 -9.39 -5.32 10.74
C GLY A 122 -9.11 -4.37 9.58
N GLY A 123 -8.21 -3.43 9.84
CA GLY A 123 -7.85 -2.37 8.90
C GLY A 123 -9.01 -1.42 8.56
N ASN A 124 -8.71 -0.27 7.97
CA ASN A 124 -9.72 0.72 7.58
C ASN A 124 -9.42 1.37 6.22
N LEU A 125 -8.17 1.76 5.98
CA LEU A 125 -7.76 2.50 4.80
C LEU A 125 -7.01 1.58 3.83
N ARG A 126 -7.33 1.68 2.52
CA ARG A 126 -6.70 0.90 1.44
C ARG A 126 -5.19 1.16 1.31
N ASN A 127 -4.77 2.39 1.56
CA ASN A 127 -3.39 2.83 1.48
C ASN A 127 -2.61 2.74 2.80
N ALA A 128 -3.14 2.05 3.81
CA ALA A 128 -2.49 1.87 5.10
C ALA A 128 -2.23 0.39 5.41
N ILE A 129 -1.08 0.10 6.01
CA ILE A 129 -0.79 -1.20 6.62
C ILE A 129 -1.64 -1.30 7.90
N PRO A 130 -2.52 -2.30 8.04
CA PRO A 130 -3.47 -2.37 9.14
C PRO A 130 -2.77 -2.58 10.49
N ARG A 131 -3.05 -1.68 11.44
CA ARG A 131 -2.46 -1.65 12.77
C ARG A 131 -3.21 -2.50 13.79
N GLU A 132 -4.51 -2.69 13.54
CA GLU A 132 -5.43 -3.33 14.47
C GLU A 132 -6.35 -4.29 13.74
N ALA A 133 -6.63 -5.42 14.38
CA ALA A 133 -7.65 -6.36 13.95
C ALA A 133 -8.15 -7.17 15.14
N TYR A 134 -9.39 -7.63 15.07
CA TYR A 134 -9.93 -8.56 16.05
C TYR A 134 -10.82 -9.62 15.40
N ALA A 135 -10.97 -10.74 16.11
CA ALA A 135 -11.93 -11.75 15.75
C ALA A 135 -12.68 -12.26 16.99
N ILE A 136 -13.93 -12.68 16.78
CA ILE A 136 -14.76 -13.36 17.78
C ILE A 136 -14.99 -14.77 17.27
N PHE A 137 -14.74 -15.75 18.10
CA PHE A 137 -14.87 -17.16 17.75
C PHE A 137 -15.18 -18.03 18.96
N GLY A 138 -15.67 -19.24 18.73
CA GLY A 138 -15.90 -20.24 19.74
C GLY A 138 -15.01 -21.47 19.56
N VAL A 139 -14.67 -22.14 20.66
CA VAL A 139 -14.07 -23.47 20.67
C VAL A 139 -14.89 -24.38 21.58
N PRO A 140 -14.94 -25.72 21.33
CA PRO A 140 -15.64 -26.62 22.24
C PRO A 140 -15.14 -26.46 23.67
N ALA A 141 -16.04 -26.38 24.65
CA ALA A 141 -15.68 -26.18 26.06
C ALA A 141 -14.70 -27.20 26.60
N ARG A 142 -14.72 -28.44 26.06
CA ARG A 142 -13.74 -29.47 26.39
C ARG A 142 -12.29 -29.12 26.04
N PHE A 143 -12.09 -28.23 25.07
CA PHE A 143 -10.77 -27.78 24.63
C PHE A 143 -10.36 -26.42 25.20
N LYS A 144 -11.20 -25.77 26.03
CA LYS A 144 -10.97 -24.43 26.54
C LYS A 144 -9.55 -24.25 27.11
N GLU A 145 -9.16 -25.09 28.06
CA GLU A 145 -7.86 -24.96 28.73
C GLU A 145 -6.69 -25.24 27.78
N GLU A 146 -6.82 -26.22 26.92
CA GLU A 146 -5.80 -26.57 25.93
C GLU A 146 -5.63 -25.47 24.89
N PHE A 147 -6.72 -24.89 24.42
CA PHE A 147 -6.71 -23.73 23.52
C PHE A 147 -6.03 -22.53 24.16
N VAL A 148 -6.33 -22.19 25.40
CA VAL A 148 -5.69 -21.08 26.11
C VAL A 148 -4.18 -21.31 26.27
N LYS A 149 -3.74 -22.54 26.58
CA LYS A 149 -2.32 -22.88 26.61
C LYS A 149 -1.66 -22.70 25.22
N ARG A 150 -2.33 -23.19 24.16
CA ARG A 150 -1.84 -23.02 22.77
C ARG A 150 -1.76 -21.57 22.36
N TYR A 151 -2.79 -20.77 22.70
CA TYR A 151 -2.78 -19.33 22.48
C TYR A 151 -1.60 -18.63 23.18
N ASN A 152 -1.33 -18.96 24.43
CA ASN A 152 -0.21 -18.33 25.15
C ASN A 152 1.14 -18.64 24.49
N LEU A 153 1.35 -19.85 23.98
CA LEU A 153 2.55 -20.20 23.20
C LEU A 153 2.59 -19.41 21.90
N PHE A 154 1.49 -19.36 21.18
CA PHE A 154 1.38 -18.59 19.94
C PHE A 154 1.66 -17.10 20.17
N ALA A 155 1.12 -16.49 21.23
CA ALA A 155 1.39 -15.10 21.59
C ALA A 155 2.87 -14.85 21.88
N ALA A 156 3.51 -15.73 22.67
CA ALA A 156 4.94 -15.66 22.97
C ALA A 156 5.82 -15.80 21.71
N ASP A 157 5.44 -16.69 20.78
CA ASP A 157 6.14 -16.86 19.51
C ASP A 157 6.04 -15.58 18.65
N LEU A 158 4.87 -14.96 18.60
CA LEU A 158 4.66 -13.69 17.89
C LEU A 158 5.42 -12.53 18.52
N GLU A 159 5.42 -12.41 19.86
CA GLU A 159 6.20 -11.39 20.57
C GLU A 159 7.69 -11.53 20.25
N ALA A 160 8.21 -12.75 20.22
CA ALA A 160 9.60 -13.03 19.85
C ALA A 160 9.88 -12.71 18.36
N GLU A 161 8.96 -13.09 17.44
CA GLU A 161 9.06 -12.83 16.01
C GLU A 161 9.06 -11.34 15.69
N PHE A 162 8.22 -10.56 16.38
CA PHE A 162 7.98 -9.14 16.07
C PHE A 162 8.82 -8.17 16.90
N ARG A 163 9.51 -8.64 17.91
CA ARG A 163 10.22 -7.86 18.94
C ARG A 163 11.01 -6.65 18.41
N PHE A 164 11.70 -6.79 17.28
CA PHE A 164 12.57 -5.73 16.76
C PHE A 164 11.84 -4.74 15.83
N ARG A 165 10.75 -5.16 15.21
CA ARG A 165 10.01 -4.35 14.23
C ARG A 165 8.71 -3.79 14.77
N GLU A 166 8.17 -4.37 15.84
CA GLU A 166 6.90 -3.94 16.48
C GLU A 166 7.03 -3.95 18.01
N PRO A 167 7.81 -3.04 18.60
CA PRO A 167 8.14 -3.08 20.02
C PRO A 167 6.92 -2.89 20.94
N ASN A 168 5.82 -2.34 20.42
CA ASN A 168 4.59 -2.10 21.16
C ASN A 168 3.49 -3.13 20.86
N PHE A 169 3.77 -4.15 20.02
CA PHE A 169 2.82 -5.18 19.65
C PHE A 169 2.10 -5.77 20.87
N LYS A 170 0.80 -5.86 20.75
CA LYS A 170 -0.05 -6.52 21.74
C LYS A 170 -1.00 -7.50 21.07
N ILE A 171 -1.17 -8.65 21.67
CA ILE A 171 -2.22 -9.60 21.36
C ILE A 171 -2.90 -10.00 22.66
N THR A 172 -4.22 -9.91 22.73
CA THR A 172 -5.00 -10.26 23.91
C THR A 172 -6.12 -11.24 23.57
N LEU A 173 -6.41 -12.15 24.49
CA LEU A 173 -7.51 -13.09 24.38
C LEU A 173 -8.44 -12.90 25.59
N ASN A 174 -9.70 -12.58 25.32
CA ASN A 174 -10.70 -12.35 26.33
C ASN A 174 -11.85 -13.34 26.16
N GLU A 175 -12.27 -13.99 27.23
CA GLU A 175 -13.46 -14.82 27.21
C GLU A 175 -14.72 -13.93 27.04
N MET A 176 -15.65 -14.37 26.20
CA MET A 176 -16.85 -13.64 25.85
C MET A 176 -18.09 -14.36 26.38
N PRO A 177 -19.19 -13.63 26.60
CA PRO A 177 -20.52 -14.28 26.72
C PRO A 177 -20.84 -15.15 25.53
N HIS A 178 -21.83 -16.03 25.71
CA HIS A 178 -22.32 -16.87 24.61
C HIS A 178 -22.70 -16.00 23.38
N VAL A 179 -22.32 -16.47 22.20
CA VAL A 179 -22.70 -15.87 20.91
C VAL A 179 -23.66 -16.84 20.23
N ASP A 180 -24.82 -16.37 19.80
CA ASP A 180 -25.90 -17.21 19.31
C ASP A 180 -25.65 -17.83 17.93
N GLU A 181 -24.82 -17.20 17.12
CA GLU A 181 -24.56 -17.60 15.74
C GLU A 181 -23.06 -17.60 15.40
N VAL A 182 -22.68 -18.51 14.53
CA VAL A 182 -21.34 -18.65 13.94
C VAL A 182 -21.42 -18.61 12.42
N LEU A 183 -20.33 -18.26 11.78
CA LEU A 183 -20.19 -18.32 10.34
C LEU A 183 -20.29 -19.75 9.84
N ASP A 184 -20.96 -19.96 8.70
CA ASP A 184 -21.01 -21.28 8.08
C ASP A 184 -19.60 -21.81 7.80
N SER A 185 -19.43 -23.12 7.93
CA SER A 185 -18.10 -23.75 7.89
C SER A 185 -17.39 -23.60 6.55
N ARG A 186 -18.12 -23.49 5.45
CA ARG A 186 -17.54 -23.31 4.10
C ARG A 186 -16.94 -21.93 3.98
N THR A 187 -17.71 -20.88 4.29
CA THR A 187 -17.26 -19.49 4.20
C THR A 187 -16.14 -19.22 5.21
N GLN A 188 -16.24 -19.78 6.44
CA GLN A 188 -15.13 -19.68 7.41
C GLN A 188 -13.82 -20.23 6.85
N SER A 189 -13.84 -21.43 6.28
CA SER A 189 -12.63 -22.04 5.71
C SER A 189 -12.09 -21.23 4.52
N ALA A 190 -12.98 -20.83 3.62
CA ALA A 190 -12.64 -20.03 2.46
C ALA A 190 -11.97 -18.69 2.87
N LEU A 191 -12.56 -17.98 3.82
CA LEU A 191 -12.05 -16.72 4.34
C LEU A 191 -10.68 -16.92 5.02
N VAL A 192 -10.57 -17.80 6.00
CA VAL A 192 -9.34 -17.94 6.78
C VAL A 192 -8.18 -18.43 5.91
N TYR A 193 -8.41 -19.42 5.02
CA TYR A 193 -7.38 -19.92 4.12
C TYR A 193 -6.93 -18.87 3.11
N SER A 194 -7.87 -18.10 2.56
CA SER A 194 -7.50 -17.01 1.64
C SER A 194 -6.72 -15.90 2.36
N LEU A 195 -7.12 -15.49 3.57
CA LEU A 195 -6.39 -14.49 4.35
C LEU A 195 -4.97 -14.94 4.71
N VAL A 196 -4.75 -16.23 4.96
CA VAL A 196 -3.40 -16.78 5.18
C VAL A 196 -2.62 -16.84 3.87
N GLY A 197 -3.25 -17.35 2.79
CA GLY A 197 -2.60 -17.63 1.51
C GLY A 197 -2.35 -16.41 0.62
N VAL A 198 -3.16 -15.35 0.70
CA VAL A 198 -3.01 -14.17 -0.16
C VAL A 198 -1.66 -13.49 0.07
N PRO A 199 -0.93 -13.08 -0.99
CA PRO A 199 0.33 -12.37 -0.84
C PRO A 199 0.14 -11.04 -0.09
N ASN A 200 1.16 -10.62 0.67
CA ASN A 200 1.18 -9.35 1.40
C ASN A 200 2.62 -8.90 1.64
N GLY A 201 2.91 -7.63 1.43
CA GLY A 201 4.23 -7.05 1.56
C GLY A 201 4.92 -6.84 0.22
N VAL A 202 6.25 -6.76 0.25
CA VAL A 202 7.09 -6.62 -0.95
C VAL A 202 7.06 -7.92 -1.76
N VAL A 203 6.76 -7.81 -3.06
CA VAL A 203 6.79 -8.91 -4.03
C VAL A 203 8.07 -8.88 -4.84
N ALA A 204 8.52 -7.68 -5.26
CA ALA A 204 9.78 -7.50 -5.99
C ALA A 204 10.45 -6.18 -5.62
N MET A 205 11.79 -6.19 -5.64
CA MET A 205 12.63 -4.99 -5.57
C MET A 205 13.05 -4.58 -6.98
N SER A 206 13.24 -3.27 -7.18
CA SER A 206 13.67 -2.74 -8.48
C SER A 206 15.12 -3.13 -8.80
N PHE A 207 15.34 -3.60 -10.02
CA PHE A 207 16.69 -3.79 -10.56
C PHE A 207 17.28 -2.50 -11.14
N ALA A 208 16.44 -1.54 -11.51
CA ALA A 208 16.88 -0.26 -12.07
C ALA A 208 17.33 0.73 -11.00
N VAL A 209 16.69 0.73 -9.83
CA VAL A 209 16.99 1.64 -8.71
C VAL A 209 17.23 0.80 -7.45
N PRO A 210 18.47 0.64 -6.99
CA PRO A 210 18.77 -0.14 -5.80
C PRO A 210 18.07 0.40 -4.55
N GLY A 211 17.47 -0.52 -3.78
CA GLY A 211 16.74 -0.18 -2.55
C GLY A 211 15.29 0.26 -2.75
N LEU A 212 14.84 0.45 -3.99
CA LEU A 212 13.44 0.75 -4.29
C LEU A 212 12.59 -0.52 -4.33
N VAL A 213 11.41 -0.49 -3.73
CA VAL A 213 10.37 -1.49 -3.99
C VAL A 213 9.81 -1.27 -5.40
N GLU A 214 9.83 -2.29 -6.24
CA GLU A 214 9.18 -2.26 -7.55
C GLU A 214 7.70 -2.62 -7.43
N THR A 215 7.40 -3.76 -6.78
CA THR A 215 6.06 -4.35 -6.73
C THR A 215 5.72 -4.79 -5.30
N SER A 216 4.53 -4.45 -4.84
CA SER A 216 4.02 -4.83 -3.52
C SER A 216 2.52 -5.07 -3.52
N THR A 217 2.03 -5.68 -2.45
CA THR A 217 0.59 -5.80 -2.16
C THR A 217 0.35 -5.68 -0.65
N ASN A 218 -0.76 -5.07 -0.28
CA ASN A 218 -1.18 -4.87 1.11
C ASN A 218 -2.59 -5.41 1.33
N LEU A 219 -2.74 -6.39 2.24
CA LEU A 219 -4.05 -6.84 2.72
C LEU A 219 -4.62 -5.77 3.66
N ALA A 220 -5.33 -4.80 3.11
CA ALA A 220 -5.68 -3.55 3.77
C ALA A 220 -6.82 -3.69 4.77
N SER A 221 -7.89 -4.41 4.44
CA SER A 221 -9.03 -4.54 5.36
C SER A 221 -9.81 -5.83 5.18
N VAL A 222 -10.48 -6.25 6.27
CA VAL A 222 -11.49 -7.32 6.31
C VAL A 222 -12.68 -6.79 7.08
N LYS A 223 -13.85 -6.71 6.45
CA LYS A 223 -15.05 -6.10 7.00
C LYS A 223 -16.28 -6.97 6.78
N PHE A 224 -17.04 -7.21 7.85
CA PHE A 224 -18.39 -7.71 7.74
C PHE A 224 -19.31 -6.54 7.39
N ALA A 225 -20.03 -6.69 6.29
CA ALA A 225 -20.89 -5.65 5.70
C ALA A 225 -22.36 -6.10 5.68
N GLU A 226 -23.27 -5.16 5.47
CA GLU A 226 -24.69 -5.45 5.32
C GLU A 226 -24.97 -6.45 4.20
N GLY A 227 -26.06 -7.22 4.32
CA GLY A 227 -26.47 -8.22 3.34
C GLY A 227 -25.61 -9.49 3.40
N ASN A 228 -25.12 -9.86 4.58
CA ASN A 228 -24.34 -11.08 4.81
C ASN A 228 -23.12 -11.19 3.88
N ARG A 229 -22.35 -10.12 3.83
CA ARG A 229 -21.13 -10.03 3.03
C ARG A 229 -19.90 -9.82 3.90
N ILE A 230 -18.81 -10.47 3.53
CA ILE A 230 -17.49 -10.13 4.05
C ILE A 230 -16.69 -9.55 2.91
N VAL A 231 -16.27 -8.29 3.07
CA VAL A 231 -15.49 -7.56 2.07
C VAL A 231 -14.04 -7.52 2.50
N VAL A 232 -13.17 -8.06 1.66
CA VAL A 232 -11.71 -8.03 1.83
C VAL A 232 -11.13 -7.11 0.77
N THR A 233 -10.35 -6.11 1.21
CA THR A 233 -9.68 -5.18 0.30
C THR A 233 -8.18 -5.39 0.37
N SER A 234 -7.56 -5.52 -0.80
CA SER A 234 -6.10 -5.52 -0.96
C SER A 234 -5.70 -4.46 -1.98
N SER A 235 -4.60 -3.77 -1.73
CA SER A 235 -4.06 -2.74 -2.64
C SER A 235 -2.73 -3.20 -3.21
N GLN A 236 -2.57 -3.20 -4.52
CA GLN A 236 -1.37 -3.59 -5.25
C GLN A 236 -0.71 -2.35 -5.84
N ARG A 237 0.62 -2.31 -5.80
CA ARG A 237 1.42 -1.23 -6.35
C ARG A 237 2.58 -1.77 -7.16
N SER A 238 2.90 -1.11 -8.29
CA SER A 238 4.13 -1.36 -9.03
C SER A 238 4.48 -0.17 -9.92
N SER A 239 5.78 0.08 -10.12
CA SER A 239 6.27 0.99 -11.16
C SER A 239 6.27 0.33 -12.55
N VAL A 240 6.05 -1.00 -12.63
CA VAL A 240 6.00 -1.79 -13.85
C VAL A 240 4.58 -2.29 -14.08
N GLU A 241 3.92 -1.83 -15.14
CA GLU A 241 2.49 -2.08 -15.37
C GLU A 241 2.14 -3.58 -15.47
N SER A 242 2.96 -4.35 -16.19
CA SER A 242 2.77 -5.80 -16.29
C SER A 242 2.96 -6.52 -14.95
N ALA A 243 3.86 -6.04 -14.08
CA ALA A 243 4.07 -6.60 -12.75
C ALA A 243 2.91 -6.22 -11.80
N LYS A 244 2.34 -4.99 -11.93
CA LYS A 244 1.11 -4.59 -11.23
C LYS A 244 -0.04 -5.53 -11.58
N THR A 245 -0.25 -5.76 -12.87
CA THR A 245 -1.27 -6.71 -13.36
C THR A 245 -1.02 -8.11 -12.82
N TYR A 246 0.23 -8.59 -12.81
CA TYR A 246 0.55 -9.93 -12.33
C TYR A 246 0.26 -10.10 -10.84
N VAL A 247 0.66 -9.15 -9.99
CA VAL A 247 0.37 -9.25 -8.54
C VAL A 247 -1.13 -9.12 -8.26
N MET A 248 -1.86 -8.32 -9.04
CA MET A 248 -3.32 -8.26 -8.99
C MET A 248 -3.93 -9.64 -9.28
N GLN A 249 -3.47 -10.32 -10.35
CA GLN A 249 -3.92 -11.68 -10.70
C GLN A 249 -3.59 -12.72 -9.62
N MET A 250 -2.44 -12.59 -8.93
CA MET A 250 -2.11 -13.46 -7.80
C MET A 250 -3.15 -13.32 -6.67
N VAL A 251 -3.50 -12.07 -6.32
CA VAL A 251 -4.50 -11.78 -5.27
C VAL A 251 -5.88 -12.27 -5.70
N GLU A 252 -6.31 -11.94 -6.92
CA GLU A 252 -7.58 -12.41 -7.50
C GLU A 252 -7.68 -13.94 -7.47
N SER A 253 -6.63 -14.63 -7.93
CA SER A 253 -6.62 -16.10 -8.01
C SER A 253 -6.88 -16.75 -6.64
N VAL A 254 -6.28 -16.22 -5.56
CA VAL A 254 -6.49 -16.75 -4.21
C VAL A 254 -7.95 -16.60 -3.77
N PHE A 255 -8.53 -15.41 -3.97
CA PHE A 255 -9.90 -15.14 -3.55
C PHE A 255 -10.94 -15.83 -4.44
N ALA A 256 -10.70 -15.91 -5.75
CA ALA A 256 -11.56 -16.64 -6.69
C ALA A 256 -11.58 -18.14 -6.39
N LEU A 257 -10.43 -18.76 -6.11
CA LEU A 257 -10.34 -20.16 -5.67
C LEU A 257 -11.07 -20.39 -4.35
N ALA A 258 -11.11 -19.38 -3.47
CA ALA A 258 -11.88 -19.40 -2.23
C ALA A 258 -13.39 -19.16 -2.45
N GLY A 259 -13.83 -18.88 -3.68
CA GLY A 259 -15.25 -18.69 -4.05
C GLY A 259 -15.79 -17.31 -3.72
N ALA A 260 -14.94 -16.30 -3.61
CA ALA A 260 -15.35 -14.91 -3.49
C ALA A 260 -15.65 -14.30 -4.87
N ASP A 261 -16.57 -13.35 -4.92
CA ASP A 261 -16.73 -12.45 -6.06
C ASP A 261 -15.61 -11.41 -6.01
N VAL A 262 -14.83 -11.30 -7.08
CA VAL A 262 -13.67 -10.40 -7.12
C VAL A 262 -13.92 -9.29 -8.13
N ALA A 263 -13.61 -8.04 -7.71
CA ALA A 263 -13.65 -6.86 -8.55
C ALA A 263 -12.37 -6.04 -8.33
N HIS A 264 -12.02 -5.22 -9.31
CA HIS A 264 -10.89 -4.32 -9.25
C HIS A 264 -11.36 -2.87 -9.41
N SER A 265 -10.63 -1.92 -8.82
CA SER A 265 -10.78 -0.51 -9.13
C SER A 265 -10.21 -0.21 -10.53
N ASP A 266 -10.49 0.98 -11.05
CA ASP A 266 -9.88 1.43 -12.32
C ASP A 266 -8.35 1.55 -12.21
N GLY A 267 -7.85 1.82 -11.01
CA GLY A 267 -6.43 1.98 -10.75
C GLY A 267 -5.84 3.25 -11.35
N TYR A 268 -4.52 3.36 -11.28
CA TYR A 268 -3.74 4.38 -11.97
C TYR A 268 -2.38 3.80 -12.39
N PRO A 269 -1.80 4.29 -13.52
CA PRO A 269 -0.55 3.76 -14.03
C PRO A 269 0.66 4.19 -13.21
N GLY A 270 1.76 3.42 -13.31
CA GLY A 270 3.05 3.77 -12.79
C GLY A 270 3.91 4.53 -13.80
N TRP A 271 4.98 5.10 -13.30
CA TRP A 271 6.07 5.66 -14.09
C TRP A 271 7.33 4.84 -13.84
N MET A 272 7.66 3.99 -14.82
CA MET A 272 8.83 3.12 -14.73
C MET A 272 10.12 3.94 -14.77
N PRO A 273 11.05 3.78 -13.79
CA PRO A 273 12.30 4.51 -13.79
C PRO A 273 13.17 4.20 -15.01
N ASP A 274 13.67 5.26 -15.68
CA ASP A 274 14.70 5.17 -16.71
C ASP A 274 15.99 5.88 -16.29
N PRO A 275 16.99 5.17 -15.76
CA PRO A 275 18.27 5.75 -15.37
C PRO A 275 19.12 6.25 -16.56
N GLN A 276 18.71 5.96 -17.78
CA GLN A 276 19.43 6.36 -19.01
C GLN A 276 18.76 7.54 -19.72
N SER A 277 17.71 8.14 -19.15
CA SER A 277 17.02 9.29 -19.71
C SER A 277 17.96 10.46 -19.93
N LYS A 278 17.87 11.09 -21.11
CA LYS A 278 18.66 12.29 -21.44
C LYS A 278 18.33 13.47 -20.53
N LEU A 279 17.04 13.63 -20.21
CA LEU A 279 16.61 14.68 -19.30
C LEU A 279 17.20 14.49 -17.88
N LEU A 280 17.29 13.24 -17.40
CA LEU A 280 17.96 12.93 -16.14
C LEU A 280 19.44 13.31 -16.18
N GLU A 281 20.18 12.91 -17.23
CA GLU A 281 21.59 13.27 -17.40
C GLU A 281 21.79 14.79 -17.32
N VAL A 282 21.00 15.55 -18.10
CA VAL A 282 21.04 17.02 -18.09
C VAL A 282 20.75 17.59 -16.72
N THR A 283 19.76 17.08 -16.02
CA THR A 283 19.35 17.57 -14.69
C THR A 283 20.42 17.29 -13.63
N VAL A 284 21.00 16.09 -13.63
CA VAL A 284 22.10 15.71 -12.72
C VAL A 284 23.34 16.58 -12.97
N ASP A 285 23.71 16.80 -14.22
CA ASP A 285 24.85 17.64 -14.58
C ASP A 285 24.62 19.12 -14.23
N ALA A 286 23.40 19.63 -14.42
CA ALA A 286 23.02 20.97 -13.97
C ALA A 286 23.17 21.12 -12.46
N TYR A 287 22.66 20.15 -11.69
CA TYR A 287 22.77 20.15 -10.24
C TYR A 287 24.24 20.15 -9.77
N LYS A 288 25.08 19.28 -10.35
CA LYS A 288 26.51 19.21 -10.04
C LYS A 288 27.23 20.55 -10.33
N ARG A 289 26.93 21.20 -11.47
CA ARG A 289 27.52 22.48 -11.83
C ARG A 289 27.15 23.59 -10.83
N LEU A 290 25.90 23.64 -10.43
CA LEU A 290 25.38 24.68 -9.54
C LEU A 290 25.82 24.50 -8.09
N PHE A 291 25.80 23.27 -7.57
CA PHE A 291 25.92 23.00 -6.13
C PHE A 291 27.17 22.22 -5.73
N GLY A 292 27.99 21.76 -6.70
CA GLY A 292 29.24 21.03 -6.43
C GLY A 292 29.09 19.65 -5.78
N SER A 293 27.89 19.10 -5.77
CA SER A 293 27.54 17.77 -5.20
C SER A 293 26.65 16.99 -6.13
N GLU A 294 26.57 15.68 -5.95
CA GLU A 294 25.61 14.85 -6.70
C GLU A 294 24.23 14.87 -6.03
N PRO A 295 23.15 15.05 -6.82
CA PRO A 295 21.80 14.85 -6.31
C PRO A 295 21.55 13.35 -6.08
N LYS A 296 20.59 13.04 -5.23
CA LYS A 296 20.11 11.65 -5.08
C LYS A 296 19.05 11.37 -6.14
N VAL A 297 19.33 10.43 -7.03
CA VAL A 297 18.33 9.94 -7.99
C VAL A 297 17.48 8.88 -7.31
N ARG A 298 16.16 9.07 -7.35
CA ARG A 298 15.19 8.23 -6.66
C ARG A 298 13.97 7.88 -7.54
N ALA A 299 13.21 6.94 -7.10
CA ALA A 299 11.80 6.75 -7.44
C ALA A 299 11.01 6.49 -6.17
N ILE A 300 9.72 6.79 -6.19
CA ILE A 300 8.83 6.64 -5.03
C ILE A 300 7.88 5.46 -5.25
N HIS A 301 7.63 4.68 -4.20
CA HIS A 301 6.65 3.58 -4.26
C HIS A 301 5.23 4.06 -3.89
N ALA A 302 4.91 5.29 -4.28
CA ALA A 302 3.61 5.95 -4.20
C ALA A 302 3.24 6.52 -5.58
N GLY A 303 2.02 7.06 -5.74
CA GLY A 303 1.57 7.64 -7.00
C GLY A 303 2.11 9.07 -7.20
N LEU A 304 2.36 9.43 -8.44
CA LEU A 304 2.56 10.80 -8.93
C LEU A 304 1.77 10.96 -10.24
N GLU A 305 1.35 12.18 -10.58
CA GLU A 305 0.67 12.48 -11.85
C GLU A 305 1.47 12.04 -13.10
N CYS A 306 2.81 11.96 -12.97
CA CYS A 306 3.71 11.56 -14.04
C CYS A 306 3.34 10.21 -14.68
N GLY A 307 2.80 9.25 -13.91
CA GLY A 307 2.33 7.99 -14.46
C GLY A 307 1.19 8.17 -15.46
N LEU A 308 0.24 9.07 -15.16
CA LEU A 308 -0.90 9.40 -16.02
C LEU A 308 -0.47 10.12 -17.30
N PHE A 309 0.54 10.97 -17.22
CA PHE A 309 1.07 11.65 -18.41
C PHE A 309 1.70 10.66 -19.39
N LEU A 310 2.45 9.65 -18.91
CA LEU A 310 3.02 8.60 -19.76
C LEU A 310 1.99 7.73 -20.48
N GLU A 311 0.84 7.51 -19.89
CA GLU A 311 -0.24 6.76 -20.56
C GLU A 311 -0.70 7.46 -21.84
N LYS A 312 -0.71 8.80 -21.84
CA LYS A 312 -1.17 9.63 -22.98
C LYS A 312 -0.01 10.08 -23.88
N TYR A 313 1.17 10.21 -23.32
CA TYR A 313 2.38 10.68 -24.00
C TYR A 313 3.54 9.70 -23.73
N PRO A 314 3.55 8.51 -24.36
CA PRO A 314 4.48 7.41 -24.02
C PRO A 314 5.95 7.72 -24.33
N ASP A 315 6.23 8.69 -25.19
CA ASP A 315 7.60 9.11 -25.57
C ASP A 315 8.14 10.26 -24.68
N LEU A 316 7.41 10.65 -23.63
CA LEU A 316 7.78 11.76 -22.77
C LEU A 316 8.88 11.34 -21.78
N GLU A 317 10.01 12.01 -21.84
CA GLU A 317 11.03 11.87 -20.78
C GLU A 317 10.71 12.81 -19.63
N MET A 318 10.78 12.31 -18.40
CA MET A 318 10.36 13.07 -17.22
C MET A 318 11.39 13.03 -16.09
N VAL A 319 11.46 14.10 -15.34
CA VAL A 319 12.06 14.17 -14.00
C VAL A 319 11.15 14.96 -13.08
N SER A 320 11.21 14.67 -11.78
CA SER A 320 10.54 15.48 -10.77
C SER A 320 11.52 15.93 -9.72
N PHE A 321 11.51 17.22 -9.38
CA PHE A 321 12.27 17.81 -8.29
C PHE A 321 11.56 19.04 -7.75
N GLY A 322 11.85 19.42 -6.52
CA GLY A 322 11.19 20.53 -5.84
C GLY A 322 11.99 21.10 -4.68
N PRO A 323 11.47 22.14 -4.04
CA PRO A 323 12.02 22.65 -2.78
C PRO A 323 11.65 21.70 -1.63
N THR A 324 12.23 21.91 -0.46
CA THR A 324 11.91 21.08 0.71
C THR A 324 10.59 21.47 1.33
N LEU A 325 9.66 20.50 1.39
CA LEU A 325 8.40 20.59 2.12
C LEU A 325 8.40 19.64 3.31
N ARG A 326 7.64 19.94 4.33
CA ARG A 326 7.48 19.10 5.52
C ARG A 326 6.07 19.14 6.03
N GLY A 327 5.59 18.00 6.52
CA GLY A 327 4.22 17.86 7.02
C GLY A 327 3.16 17.99 5.95
N VAL A 328 3.50 17.64 4.71
CA VAL A 328 2.56 17.61 3.56
C VAL A 328 1.30 16.81 3.88
N HIS A 329 0.19 17.17 3.28
CA HIS A 329 -1.15 16.62 3.54
C HIS A 329 -1.63 16.80 4.99
N SER A 330 -1.07 17.78 5.71
CA SER A 330 -1.47 18.07 7.11
C SER A 330 -1.60 19.58 7.36
N PRO A 331 -2.31 19.98 8.43
CA PRO A 331 -2.38 21.40 8.83
C PRO A 331 -1.03 22.03 9.21
N ASP A 332 0.00 21.20 9.44
CA ASP A 332 1.36 21.64 9.78
C ASP A 332 2.29 21.73 8.55
N GLU A 333 1.73 21.70 7.35
CA GLU A 333 2.50 21.82 6.10
C GLU A 333 3.29 23.13 6.04
N ARG A 334 4.56 23.00 5.67
CA ARG A 334 5.49 24.13 5.60
C ARG A 334 6.57 23.93 4.55
N LEU A 335 6.93 25.04 3.88
CA LEU A 335 8.00 25.12 2.91
C LEU A 335 9.30 25.66 3.59
N GLU A 336 10.41 25.00 3.35
CA GLU A 336 11.73 25.51 3.74
C GLU A 336 12.21 26.58 2.75
N ILE A 337 12.03 27.87 3.10
CA ILE A 337 12.28 29.03 2.23
C ILE A 337 13.70 29.01 1.67
N ALA A 338 14.70 28.56 2.43
CA ALA A 338 16.10 28.52 2.01
C ALA A 338 16.37 27.61 0.80
N THR A 339 15.48 26.64 0.53
CA THR A 339 15.62 25.69 -0.59
C THR A 339 14.98 26.20 -1.89
N VAL A 340 14.10 27.20 -1.83
CA VAL A 340 13.41 27.77 -2.99
C VAL A 340 14.38 28.38 -4.02
N PRO A 341 15.39 29.18 -3.64
CA PRO A 341 16.36 29.69 -4.62
C PRO A 341 17.12 28.57 -5.33
N LYS A 342 17.53 27.53 -4.61
CA LYS A 342 18.24 26.39 -5.21
C LYS A 342 17.37 25.65 -6.23
N PHE A 343 16.12 25.37 -5.86
CA PHE A 343 15.14 24.79 -6.77
C PHE A 343 14.97 25.63 -8.03
N TRP A 344 14.83 26.96 -7.87
CA TRP A 344 14.68 27.88 -8.97
C TRP A 344 15.90 27.93 -9.89
N ASP A 345 17.11 27.99 -9.33
CA ASP A 345 18.35 27.97 -10.09
C ASP A 345 18.51 26.67 -10.89
N LEU A 346 18.15 25.51 -10.29
CA LEU A 346 18.17 24.23 -11.00
C LEU A 346 17.18 24.22 -12.17
N LEU A 347 15.95 24.68 -11.95
CA LEU A 347 14.94 24.76 -13.00
C LEU A 347 15.41 25.62 -14.18
N LEU A 348 15.96 26.80 -13.92
CA LEU A 348 16.48 27.69 -14.94
C LEU A 348 17.65 27.06 -15.73
N GLU A 349 18.56 26.37 -15.05
CA GLU A 349 19.73 25.75 -15.69
C GLU A 349 19.29 24.54 -16.55
N VAL A 350 18.28 23.78 -16.12
CA VAL A 350 17.68 22.70 -16.93
C VAL A 350 17.01 23.28 -18.18
N LEU A 351 16.15 24.29 -18.04
CA LEU A 351 15.43 24.94 -19.17
C LEU A 351 16.39 25.57 -20.19
N LYS A 352 17.57 25.99 -19.78
CA LYS A 352 18.61 26.55 -20.66
C LYS A 352 19.32 25.45 -21.46
N THR A 353 19.36 24.23 -20.97
CA THR A 353 20.19 23.14 -21.50
C THR A 353 19.38 22.17 -22.39
N VAL A 354 18.06 22.08 -22.22
CA VAL A 354 17.15 21.19 -22.99
C VAL A 354 16.58 21.86 -24.23
#